data_8be78239a4b462f5756710575f8a9aa7
#
_entry.id   8be78239a4b462f5756710575f8a9aa7
#
_cell.length_a   1.000
_cell.length_b   1.000
_cell.length_c   1.000
_cell.angle_alpha   90.00
_cell.angle_beta   90.00
_cell.angle_gamma   90.00
#
_symmetry.space_group_name_H-M   'P 1'
#
loop_
_entity.id
_entity.type
_entity.pdbx_description
1 polymer ?
#
loop_
_entity_poly.entity_id
_entity_poly.type
_entity_poly.pdbx_seq_one_letter_code
_entity_poly.pdbx_strand_id
1 'polypeptide(L)'
;MSIALAAAWYPRGELPRFWRLLPVLQQVYDFIVIYLSQNSDPEVRQALTNGELPERYGLLVISSEDWRSGRTVVLQAALQTPASHIHYVDMDRLLRWVETRQQEWQQTMQRLEGCDCLVMGRTAAAYSTHPQALLQTEAVSNLVVSHWLDQAMDVSGGSKGLSRRAAELLTSQADQEFGGPTAEAF
;
A
#
# COMPACT_ATOMS: atom_id res chain seq x y z
N MET A 1 7.15 17.95 1.10
CA MET A 1 7.16 16.50 0.81
C MET A 1 5.99 16.20 -0.11
N SER A 2 6.18 15.41 -1.16
CA SER A 2 5.11 14.88 -2.03
C SER A 2 5.01 13.38 -1.86
N ILE A 3 3.78 12.84 -1.77
CA ILE A 3 3.54 11.44 -1.50
C ILE A 3 2.72 10.81 -2.62
N ALA A 4 3.18 9.67 -3.14
CA ALA A 4 2.36 8.79 -3.97
C ALA A 4 1.79 7.64 -3.14
N LEU A 5 0.50 7.40 -3.25
CA LEU A 5 -0.12 6.16 -2.80
C LEU A 5 0.14 5.07 -3.84
N ALA A 6 0.66 3.94 -3.41
CA ALA A 6 0.80 2.72 -4.21
C ALA A 6 -0.05 1.61 -3.56
N ALA A 7 -1.21 1.31 -4.11
CA ALA A 7 -2.14 0.38 -3.49
C ALA A 7 -2.46 -0.81 -4.41
N ALA A 8 -2.19 -2.02 -3.93
CA ALA A 8 -2.75 -3.22 -4.52
C ALA A 8 -4.19 -3.41 -3.99
N TRP A 9 -5.14 -3.68 -4.90
CA TRP A 9 -6.53 -3.77 -4.52
C TRP A 9 -7.25 -4.89 -5.27
N TYR A 10 -7.98 -5.69 -4.51
CA TYR A 10 -8.98 -6.62 -4.98
C TYR A 10 -10.32 -6.23 -4.33
N PRO A 11 -11.11 -5.35 -4.98
CA PRO A 11 -12.34 -4.81 -4.40
C PRO A 11 -13.35 -5.90 -4.09
N ARG A 12 -13.91 -5.85 -2.88
CA ARG A 12 -14.98 -6.75 -2.40
C ARG A 12 -16.17 -5.96 -1.90
N GLY A 13 -16.58 -4.94 -2.68
CA GLY A 13 -17.68 -4.04 -2.31
C GLY A 13 -17.21 -2.72 -1.70
N GLU A 14 -15.90 -2.44 -1.61
CA GLU A 14 -15.38 -1.19 -1.03
C GLU A 14 -15.41 0.00 -2.00
N LEU A 15 -15.78 -0.17 -3.25
CA LEU A 15 -15.77 0.90 -4.25
C LEU A 15 -16.58 2.15 -3.84
N PRO A 16 -17.80 2.05 -3.27
CA PRO A 16 -18.50 3.22 -2.77
C PRO A 16 -17.76 3.92 -1.62
N ARG A 17 -17.07 3.16 -0.78
CA ARG A 17 -16.23 3.70 0.30
C ARG A 17 -15.04 4.46 -0.27
N PHE A 18 -14.37 3.91 -1.28
CA PHE A 18 -13.26 4.56 -1.97
C PHE A 18 -13.68 5.92 -2.54
N TRP A 19 -14.79 5.99 -3.30
CA TRP A 19 -15.27 7.24 -3.86
C TRP A 19 -15.60 8.30 -2.80
N ARG A 20 -16.21 7.88 -1.71
CA ARG A 20 -16.51 8.78 -0.58
C ARG A 20 -15.27 9.33 0.08
N LEU A 21 -14.20 8.52 0.22
CA LEU A 21 -12.97 8.89 0.90
C LEU A 21 -11.93 9.51 -0.04
N LEU A 22 -12.10 9.41 -1.35
CA LEU A 22 -11.14 9.94 -2.32
C LEU A 22 -10.76 11.41 -2.09
N PRO A 23 -11.70 12.34 -1.82
CA PRO A 23 -11.34 13.73 -1.51
C PRO A 23 -10.47 13.88 -0.24
N VAL A 24 -10.61 12.96 0.71
CA VAL A 24 -9.79 12.95 1.93
C VAL A 24 -8.39 12.40 1.63
N LEU A 25 -8.30 11.33 0.84
CA LEU A 25 -7.02 10.77 0.39
C LEU A 25 -6.19 11.81 -0.38
N GLN A 26 -6.83 12.60 -1.24
CA GLN A 26 -6.20 13.65 -2.04
C GLN A 26 -5.67 14.85 -1.23
N GLN A 27 -6.04 14.98 0.04
CA GLN A 27 -5.43 15.97 0.94
C GLN A 27 -4.00 15.58 1.36
N VAL A 28 -3.65 14.30 1.21
CA VAL A 28 -2.37 13.74 1.65
C VAL A 28 -1.55 13.20 0.49
N TYR A 29 -2.21 12.57 -0.48
CA TYR A 29 -1.53 11.99 -1.63
C TYR A 29 -1.64 12.88 -2.86
N ASP A 30 -0.49 13.29 -3.39
CA ASP A 30 -0.41 14.03 -4.66
C ASP A 30 -0.70 13.13 -5.87
N PHE A 31 -0.40 11.83 -5.72
CA PHE A 31 -0.61 10.80 -6.74
C PHE A 31 -1.23 9.57 -6.11
N ILE A 32 -2.17 8.95 -6.81
CA ILE A 32 -2.81 7.70 -6.38
C ILE A 32 -2.63 6.66 -7.48
N VAL A 33 -1.84 5.64 -7.21
CA VAL A 33 -1.58 4.52 -8.11
C VAL A 33 -2.25 3.28 -7.56
N ILE A 34 -3.16 2.69 -8.33
CA ILE A 34 -3.91 1.50 -7.94
C ILE A 34 -3.60 0.36 -8.90
N TYR A 35 -3.17 -0.77 -8.34
CA TYR A 35 -3.12 -2.02 -9.08
C TYR A 35 -4.41 -2.81 -8.83
N LEU A 36 -5.10 -3.16 -9.92
CA LEU A 36 -6.26 -4.05 -9.89
C LEU A 36 -5.89 -5.40 -10.49
N SER A 37 -6.20 -6.48 -9.78
CA SER A 37 -6.12 -7.82 -10.36
C SER A 37 -7.04 -7.94 -11.57
N GLN A 38 -6.63 -8.67 -12.61
CA GLN A 38 -7.48 -8.95 -13.77
C GLN A 38 -8.76 -9.74 -13.40
N ASN A 39 -8.71 -10.48 -12.30
CA ASN A 39 -9.87 -11.19 -11.76
C ASN A 39 -10.82 -10.28 -10.97
N SER A 40 -10.53 -8.98 -10.88
CA SER A 40 -11.47 -8.01 -10.29
C SER A 40 -12.70 -7.88 -11.17
N ASP A 41 -13.83 -7.60 -10.52
CA ASP A 41 -15.11 -7.39 -11.19
C ASP A 41 -14.96 -6.42 -12.38
N PRO A 42 -15.40 -6.78 -13.60
CA PRO A 42 -15.31 -5.93 -14.78
C PRO A 42 -15.98 -4.56 -14.59
N GLU A 43 -17.12 -4.50 -13.88
CA GLU A 43 -17.81 -3.24 -13.60
C GLU A 43 -16.96 -2.33 -12.71
N VAL A 44 -16.29 -2.89 -11.72
CA VAL A 44 -15.37 -2.14 -10.83
C VAL A 44 -14.17 -1.62 -11.63
N ARG A 45 -13.58 -2.45 -12.49
CA ARG A 45 -12.50 -2.01 -13.39
C ARG A 45 -12.96 -0.86 -14.27
N GLN A 46 -14.10 -1.05 -14.94
CA GLN A 46 -14.67 -0.03 -15.83
C GLN A 46 -14.95 1.28 -15.06
N ALA A 47 -15.52 1.20 -13.87
CA ALA A 47 -15.79 2.38 -13.05
C ALA A 47 -14.52 3.15 -12.65
N LEU A 48 -13.40 2.43 -12.42
CA LEU A 48 -12.13 3.05 -12.06
C LEU A 48 -11.33 3.54 -13.28
N THR A 49 -11.48 2.92 -14.45
CA THR A 49 -10.77 3.31 -15.67
C THR A 49 -11.52 4.34 -16.52
N ASN A 50 -12.85 4.27 -16.54
CA ASN A 50 -13.70 5.18 -17.32
C ASN A 50 -14.29 6.31 -16.46
N GLY A 51 -14.06 6.29 -15.16
CA GLY A 51 -14.46 7.37 -14.28
C GLY A 51 -13.83 8.68 -14.77
N GLU A 52 -14.58 9.77 -14.76
CA GLU A 52 -14.10 11.13 -14.97
C GLU A 52 -13.15 11.56 -13.83
N LEU A 53 -12.21 10.67 -13.48
CA LEU A 53 -11.15 11.04 -12.55
C LEU A 53 -10.18 11.90 -13.34
N PRO A 54 -10.23 13.20 -13.12
CA PRO A 54 -9.43 14.11 -13.93
C PRO A 54 -7.96 13.71 -13.77
N GLU A 55 -7.20 13.77 -14.84
CA GLU A 55 -5.73 13.63 -14.85
C GLU A 55 -5.05 14.45 -13.75
N ARG A 56 -5.71 15.56 -13.34
CA ARG A 56 -5.25 16.42 -12.23
C ARG A 56 -5.18 15.70 -10.86
N TYR A 57 -5.79 14.53 -10.70
CA TYR A 57 -5.78 13.78 -9.44
C TYR A 57 -4.70 12.69 -9.41
N GLY A 58 -3.92 12.54 -10.49
CA GLY A 58 -2.84 11.55 -10.53
C GLY A 58 -3.30 10.13 -10.26
N LEU A 59 -4.56 9.80 -10.58
CA LEU A 59 -5.04 8.43 -10.44
C LEU A 59 -4.60 7.61 -11.65
N LEU A 60 -3.77 6.61 -11.41
CA LEU A 60 -3.36 5.62 -12.37
C LEU A 60 -3.89 4.25 -11.96
N VAL A 61 -4.69 3.64 -12.80
CA VAL A 61 -5.18 2.26 -12.60
C VAL A 61 -4.44 1.34 -13.57
N ILE A 62 -3.79 0.34 -13.04
CA ILE A 62 -3.03 -0.66 -13.78
C ILE A 62 -3.52 -2.07 -13.46
N SER A 63 -3.38 -2.98 -14.40
CA SER A 63 -3.67 -4.40 -14.20
C SER A 63 -2.65 -5.28 -14.90
N SER A 64 -2.33 -6.44 -14.33
CA SER A 64 -1.52 -7.46 -14.98
C SER A 64 -2.12 -8.86 -14.71
N GLU A 65 -1.69 -9.85 -15.50
CA GLU A 65 -2.17 -11.24 -15.36
C GLU A 65 -1.59 -11.92 -14.13
N ASP A 66 -0.40 -11.55 -13.69
CA ASP A 66 0.26 -12.14 -12.55
C ASP A 66 -0.03 -11.36 -11.26
N TRP A 67 -0.80 -11.95 -10.36
CA TRP A 67 -1.12 -11.36 -9.06
C TRP A 67 0.12 -11.20 -8.17
N ARG A 68 1.15 -12.05 -8.34
CA ARG A 68 2.40 -12.00 -7.57
C ARG A 68 3.23 -10.77 -7.92
N SER A 69 3.13 -10.30 -9.15
CA SER A 69 3.82 -9.09 -9.62
C SER A 69 3.09 -7.79 -9.23
N GLY A 70 1.84 -7.87 -8.79
CA GLY A 70 1.01 -6.69 -8.56
C GLY A 70 1.61 -5.69 -7.57
N ARG A 71 2.30 -6.17 -6.55
CA ARG A 71 3.00 -5.33 -5.57
C ARG A 71 4.19 -4.61 -6.17
N THR A 72 5.02 -5.31 -6.93
CA THR A 72 6.16 -4.71 -7.66
C THR A 72 5.67 -3.74 -8.71
N VAL A 73 4.69 -4.14 -9.50
CA VAL A 73 4.13 -3.32 -10.58
C VAL A 73 3.57 -2.00 -10.05
N VAL A 74 2.84 -2.01 -8.93
CA VAL A 74 2.30 -0.76 -8.38
C VAL A 74 3.39 0.16 -7.82
N LEU A 75 4.45 -0.40 -7.23
CA LEU A 75 5.61 0.38 -6.78
C LEU A 75 6.38 0.97 -7.96
N GLN A 76 6.64 0.18 -9.00
CA GLN A 76 7.28 0.66 -10.23
C GLN A 76 6.47 1.78 -10.90
N ALA A 77 5.14 1.64 -10.95
CA ALA A 77 4.27 2.68 -11.48
C ALA A 77 4.28 3.95 -10.59
N ALA A 78 4.29 3.80 -9.27
CA ALA A 78 4.41 4.94 -8.35
C ALA A 78 5.75 5.67 -8.50
N LEU A 79 6.83 4.96 -8.82
CA LEU A 79 8.14 5.54 -9.14
C LEU A 79 8.17 6.35 -10.45
N GLN A 80 7.19 6.19 -11.35
CA GLN A 80 7.05 7.06 -12.53
C GLN A 80 6.47 8.44 -12.19
N THR A 81 5.86 8.60 -11.00
CA THR A 81 5.41 9.90 -10.51
C THR A 81 6.59 10.72 -9.97
N PRO A 82 6.51 12.04 -9.90
CA PRO A 82 7.56 12.87 -9.28
C PRO A 82 7.53 12.88 -7.75
N ALA A 83 6.78 11.99 -7.10
CA ALA A 83 6.67 11.92 -5.65
C ALA A 83 8.03 11.63 -4.99
N SER A 84 8.31 12.29 -3.88
CA SER A 84 9.52 12.08 -3.08
C SER A 84 9.41 10.86 -2.16
N HIS A 85 8.18 10.47 -1.80
CA HIS A 85 7.88 9.33 -0.95
C HIS A 85 6.73 8.51 -1.52
N ILE A 86 6.71 7.22 -1.21
CA ILE A 86 5.67 6.29 -1.63
C ILE A 86 5.09 5.63 -0.39
N HIS A 87 3.76 5.70 -0.23
CA HIS A 87 3.04 4.90 0.74
C HIS A 87 2.49 3.66 0.04
N TYR A 88 3.12 2.52 0.27
CA TYR A 88 2.61 1.22 -0.17
C TYR A 88 1.64 0.67 0.88
N VAL A 89 0.43 0.27 0.45
CA VAL A 89 -0.59 -0.25 1.38
C VAL A 89 -1.66 -1.08 0.66
N ASP A 90 -2.25 -2.06 1.36
CA ASP A 90 -3.47 -2.73 0.90
C ASP A 90 -4.66 -1.74 1.00
N MET A 91 -5.39 -1.54 -0.10
CA MET A 91 -6.40 -0.49 -0.20
C MET A 91 -7.54 -0.65 0.82
N ASP A 92 -8.01 -1.85 1.07
CA ASP A 92 -9.07 -2.13 2.05
C ASP A 92 -8.68 -1.70 3.47
N ARG A 93 -7.42 -1.91 3.84
CA ARG A 93 -6.84 -1.49 5.13
C ARG A 93 -6.71 0.04 5.21
N LEU A 94 -6.23 0.67 4.14
CA LEU A 94 -6.14 2.13 4.07
C LEU A 94 -7.51 2.78 4.24
N LEU A 95 -8.50 2.33 3.49
CA LEU A 95 -9.86 2.90 3.56
C LEU A 95 -10.44 2.77 4.98
N ARG A 96 -10.22 1.63 5.63
CA ARG A 96 -10.66 1.46 7.02
C ARG A 96 -9.91 2.39 7.97
N TRP A 97 -8.60 2.55 7.81
CA TRP A 97 -7.78 3.43 8.66
C TRP A 97 -8.22 4.89 8.52
N VAL A 98 -8.35 5.37 7.30
CA VAL A 98 -8.81 6.74 7.03
C VAL A 98 -10.22 6.99 7.59
N GLU A 99 -11.13 6.04 7.45
CA GLU A 99 -12.51 6.16 7.92
C GLU A 99 -12.60 6.20 9.46
N THR A 100 -11.78 5.39 10.15
CA THR A 100 -11.90 5.21 11.61
C THR A 100 -10.92 6.04 12.41
N ARG A 101 -9.78 6.43 11.82
CA ARG A 101 -8.67 7.11 12.50
C ARG A 101 -7.95 8.11 11.57
N GLN A 102 -8.72 8.96 10.92
CA GLN A 102 -8.20 9.90 9.91
C GLN A 102 -7.04 10.75 10.42
N GLN A 103 -7.15 11.29 11.64
CA GLN A 103 -6.11 12.14 12.20
C GLN A 103 -4.80 11.36 12.46
N GLU A 104 -4.89 10.14 12.99
CA GLU A 104 -3.74 9.26 13.20
C GLU A 104 -3.04 8.95 11.86
N TRP A 105 -3.82 8.63 10.82
CA TRP A 105 -3.29 8.40 9.49
C TRP A 105 -2.55 9.64 8.94
N GLN A 106 -3.15 10.83 9.01
CA GLN A 106 -2.53 12.07 8.55
C GLN A 106 -1.21 12.36 9.27
N GLN A 107 -1.19 12.21 10.60
CA GLN A 107 0.03 12.38 11.40
C GLN A 107 1.11 11.36 11.05
N THR A 108 0.71 10.11 10.76
CA THR A 108 1.66 9.08 10.35
C THR A 108 2.27 9.39 8.99
N MET A 109 1.48 9.90 8.04
CA MET A 109 2.02 10.29 6.72
C MET A 109 3.03 11.43 6.83
N GLN A 110 2.86 12.38 7.75
CA GLN A 110 3.84 13.45 7.98
C GLN A 110 5.21 12.92 8.47
N ARG A 111 5.24 11.76 9.13
CA ARG A 111 6.49 11.15 9.62
C ARG A 111 7.35 10.57 8.50
N LEU A 112 6.83 10.41 7.29
CA LEU A 112 7.60 9.89 6.15
C LEU A 112 8.80 10.78 5.80
N GLU A 113 8.68 12.09 6.01
CA GLU A 113 9.72 13.05 5.63
C GLU A 113 11.10 12.77 6.25
N GLY A 114 11.13 12.11 7.41
CA GLY A 114 12.37 11.80 8.13
C GLY A 114 12.87 10.36 7.98
N CYS A 115 12.24 9.54 7.13
CA CYS A 115 12.50 8.10 7.09
C CYS A 115 12.77 7.60 5.67
N ASP A 116 13.76 6.72 5.50
CA ASP A 116 13.90 5.95 4.26
C ASP A 116 12.84 4.83 4.19
N CYS A 117 12.55 4.20 5.33
CA CYS A 117 11.49 3.19 5.44
C CYS A 117 10.76 3.33 6.76
N LEU A 118 9.44 3.48 6.71
CA LEU A 118 8.56 3.50 7.87
C LEU A 118 7.60 2.31 7.79
N VAL A 119 7.80 1.31 8.64
CA VAL A 119 6.87 0.18 8.77
C VAL A 119 5.73 0.58 9.68
N MET A 120 4.50 0.52 9.16
CA MET A 120 3.30 0.88 9.90
C MET A 120 2.63 -0.38 10.44
N GLY A 121 3.07 -0.78 11.63
CA GLY A 121 2.53 -1.95 12.32
C GLY A 121 1.10 -1.73 12.82
N ARG A 122 0.39 -2.83 12.99
CA ARG A 122 -0.97 -2.83 13.55
C ARG A 122 -0.92 -2.72 15.07
N THR A 123 -1.88 -2.02 15.64
CA THR A 123 -2.12 -2.08 17.09
C THR A 123 -2.60 -3.48 17.49
N ALA A 124 -2.43 -3.87 18.75
CA ALA A 124 -2.92 -5.17 19.24
C ALA A 124 -4.44 -5.35 18.97
N ALA A 125 -5.23 -4.30 19.08
CA ALA A 125 -6.65 -4.32 18.78
C ALA A 125 -6.92 -4.56 17.28
N ALA A 126 -6.15 -3.95 16.38
CA ALA A 126 -6.27 -4.20 14.95
C ALA A 126 -5.79 -5.61 14.58
N TYR A 127 -4.69 -6.05 15.18
CA TYR A 127 -4.15 -7.40 14.96
C TYR A 127 -5.16 -8.48 15.34
N SER A 128 -5.84 -8.36 16.49
CA SER A 128 -6.83 -9.35 16.97
C SER A 128 -8.08 -9.48 16.09
N THR A 129 -8.32 -8.55 15.15
CA THR A 129 -9.46 -8.64 14.22
C THR A 129 -9.22 -9.56 13.02
N HIS A 130 -7.99 -10.08 12.86
CA HIS A 130 -7.63 -10.94 11.73
C HIS A 130 -7.95 -12.42 12.01
N PRO A 131 -8.19 -13.23 10.97
CA PRO A 131 -8.36 -14.66 11.12
C PRO A 131 -7.14 -15.30 11.80
N GLN A 132 -7.37 -16.24 12.73
CA GLN A 132 -6.30 -16.84 13.52
C GLN A 132 -5.24 -17.55 12.67
N ALA A 133 -5.62 -18.18 11.56
CA ALA A 133 -4.67 -18.80 10.64
C ALA A 133 -3.69 -17.79 10.03
N LEU A 134 -4.19 -16.59 9.68
CA LEU A 134 -3.34 -15.51 9.16
C LEU A 134 -2.38 -14.99 10.23
N LEU A 135 -2.89 -14.79 11.47
CA LEU A 135 -2.07 -14.35 12.60
C LEU A 135 -0.90 -15.29 12.89
N GLN A 136 -1.12 -16.60 12.81
CA GLN A 136 -0.07 -17.61 13.04
C GLN A 136 1.01 -17.55 11.96
N THR A 137 0.63 -17.40 10.69
CA THR A 137 1.58 -17.29 9.57
C THR A 137 2.40 -16.01 9.67
N GLU A 138 1.74 -14.88 9.90
CA GLU A 138 2.38 -13.58 10.01
C GLU A 138 3.27 -13.46 11.25
N ALA A 139 2.93 -14.14 12.34
CA ALA A 139 3.74 -14.14 13.57
C ALA A 139 5.15 -14.65 13.35
N VAL A 140 5.34 -15.64 12.46
CA VAL A 140 6.68 -16.18 12.13
C VAL A 140 7.51 -15.12 11.42
N SER A 141 6.97 -14.47 10.37
CA SER A 141 7.68 -13.41 9.65
C SER A 141 8.02 -12.23 10.57
N ASN A 142 7.05 -11.80 11.39
CA ASN A 142 7.27 -10.72 12.36
C ASN A 142 8.36 -11.07 13.37
N LEU A 143 8.40 -12.32 13.87
CA LEU A 143 9.41 -12.78 14.82
C LEU A 143 10.81 -12.78 14.19
N VAL A 144 10.95 -13.33 12.98
CA VAL A 144 12.24 -13.42 12.27
C VAL A 144 12.80 -12.03 12.01
N VAL A 145 12.00 -11.12 11.45
CA VAL A 145 12.46 -9.75 11.14
C VAL A 145 12.73 -8.97 12.43
N SER A 146 11.90 -9.13 13.46
CA SER A 146 12.15 -8.49 14.77
C SER A 146 13.48 -8.95 15.38
N HIS A 147 13.81 -10.24 15.24
CA HIS A 147 15.08 -10.78 15.71
C HIS A 147 16.28 -10.22 14.91
N TRP A 148 16.18 -10.13 13.59
CA TRP A 148 17.26 -9.59 12.76
C TRP A 148 17.55 -8.13 13.00
N LEU A 149 16.49 -7.33 13.29
CA LEU A 149 16.60 -5.89 13.51
C LEU A 149 16.76 -5.51 14.98
N ASP A 150 16.77 -6.50 15.90
CA ASP A 150 16.76 -6.29 17.36
C ASP A 150 15.66 -5.30 17.80
N GLN A 151 14.52 -5.35 17.13
CA GLN A 151 13.39 -4.45 17.37
C GLN A 151 12.07 -5.16 17.09
N ALA A 152 11.12 -5.08 18.02
CA ALA A 152 9.76 -5.63 17.81
C ALA A 152 9.05 -4.91 16.66
N MET A 153 8.69 -5.65 15.60
CA MET A 153 8.06 -5.10 14.40
C MET A 153 6.90 -5.97 13.91
N ASP A 154 5.86 -5.32 13.38
CA ASP A 154 4.80 -5.96 12.63
C ASP A 154 4.98 -5.65 11.13
N VAL A 155 5.91 -6.37 10.50
CA VAL A 155 6.24 -6.18 9.08
C VAL A 155 5.15 -6.68 8.14
N SER A 156 4.33 -7.61 8.61
CA SER A 156 3.21 -8.19 7.87
C SER A 156 1.97 -7.27 7.83
N GLY A 157 2.03 -6.10 8.45
CA GLY A 157 0.93 -5.14 8.53
C GLY A 157 0.41 -4.61 7.19
N GLY A 158 1.11 -4.88 6.08
CA GLY A 158 0.67 -4.50 4.73
C GLY A 158 0.71 -2.99 4.46
N SER A 159 1.40 -2.19 5.29
CA SER A 159 1.52 -0.74 5.12
C SER A 159 2.95 -0.30 5.39
N LYS A 160 3.58 0.35 4.40
CA LYS A 160 4.96 0.82 4.47
C LYS A 160 5.11 2.16 3.76
N GLY A 161 5.76 3.10 4.42
CA GLY A 161 6.19 4.35 3.80
C GLY A 161 7.65 4.25 3.38
N LEU A 162 7.95 4.63 2.16
CA LEU A 162 9.27 4.50 1.56
C LEU A 162 9.72 5.85 1.02
N SER A 163 10.99 6.22 1.25
CA SER A 163 11.59 7.25 0.42
C SER A 163 11.69 6.75 -1.03
N ARG A 164 11.79 7.66 -2.00
CA ARG A 164 11.99 7.29 -3.41
C ARG A 164 13.18 6.35 -3.58
N ARG A 165 14.30 6.66 -2.91
CA ARG A 165 15.52 5.84 -2.92
C ARG A 165 15.27 4.43 -2.39
N ALA A 166 14.55 4.29 -1.29
CA ALA A 166 14.22 2.98 -0.73
C ALA A 166 13.33 2.17 -1.68
N ALA A 167 12.32 2.81 -2.29
CA ALA A 167 11.44 2.17 -3.26
C ALA A 167 12.19 1.72 -4.53
N GLU A 168 13.14 2.52 -5.03
CA GLU A 168 14.01 2.16 -6.15
C GLU A 168 14.89 0.95 -5.82
N LEU A 169 15.48 0.93 -4.63
CA LEU A 169 16.29 -0.21 -4.16
C LEU A 169 15.45 -1.49 -4.09
N LEU A 170 14.27 -1.43 -3.48
CA LEU A 170 13.40 -2.59 -3.34
C LEU A 170 12.93 -3.14 -4.70
N THR A 171 12.53 -2.26 -5.62
CA THR A 171 12.10 -2.70 -6.95
C THR A 171 13.25 -3.29 -7.77
N SER A 172 14.48 -2.81 -7.60
CA SER A 172 15.66 -3.37 -8.28
C SER A 172 16.05 -4.76 -7.77
N GLN A 173 15.75 -5.07 -6.52
CA GLN A 173 16.02 -6.39 -5.93
C GLN A 173 14.89 -7.40 -6.24
N ALA A 174 13.67 -6.93 -6.41
CA ALA A 174 12.50 -7.78 -6.65
C ALA A 174 12.57 -8.61 -7.94
N ASP A 175 13.31 -8.14 -8.93
CA ASP A 175 13.46 -8.83 -10.22
C ASP A 175 14.45 -10.02 -10.16
N GLN A 176 15.19 -10.18 -9.05
CA GLN A 176 16.31 -11.13 -9.03
C GLN A 176 15.99 -12.53 -8.49
N GLU A 177 15.03 -12.75 -7.58
CA GLU A 177 14.83 -14.12 -7.03
C GLU A 177 13.43 -14.48 -6.49
N PHE A 178 12.52 -13.56 -6.14
CA PHE A 178 11.32 -13.92 -5.35
C PHE A 178 9.96 -13.40 -5.87
N GLY A 179 9.86 -12.93 -7.09
CA GLY A 179 8.56 -12.59 -7.71
C GLY A 179 7.81 -11.42 -7.06
N GLY A 180 8.51 -10.50 -6.43
CA GLY A 180 7.94 -9.25 -5.91
C GLY A 180 8.37 -8.92 -4.48
N PRO A 181 8.24 -7.66 -4.04
CA PRO A 181 8.49 -7.26 -2.67
C PRO A 181 7.43 -7.89 -1.77
N THR A 182 7.71 -9.09 -1.29
CA THR A 182 6.94 -9.70 -0.22
C THR A 182 7.22 -8.99 1.10
N ALA A 183 6.40 -9.22 2.12
CA ALA A 183 6.66 -8.64 3.44
C ALA A 183 8.05 -9.04 3.98
N GLU A 184 8.59 -10.15 3.50
CA GLU A 184 9.87 -10.73 3.90
C GLU A 184 11.07 -10.08 3.20
N ALA A 185 10.86 -9.33 2.14
CA ALA A 185 11.93 -8.66 1.38
C ALA A 185 12.27 -7.25 1.91
N PHE A 186 11.61 -6.82 3.00
CA PHE A 186 11.82 -5.50 3.58
C PHE A 186 12.72 -5.54 4.81
#